data_6050be8889581e7b0c89d4ce537277af
#
_entry.id   6050be8889581e7b0c89d4ce537277af
#
_cell.length_a   1.000
_cell.length_b   1.000
_cell.length_c   1.000
_cell.angle_alpha   90.00
_cell.angle_beta   90.00
_cell.angle_gamma   90.00
#
_symmetry.space_group_name_H-M   'P 1'
#
loop_
_entity.id
_entity.type
_entity.pdbx_description
1 polymer ?
#
loop_
_entity_poly.entity_id
_entity_poly.type
_entity_poly.pdbx_seq_one_letter_code
_entity_poly.pdbx_strand_id
1 'polypeptide(L)'
;MLACARIGAIHSVVFGGFAPHELAMRIDDAKPKAIISASYGIEFDKQIPYKTLVDRAIEESSHKPGHKIFYQRQKDFDILTGSTERDFDSIYHTAEAGCVPMLSTDPLYILYTSGTTGKPKGIIRDHGGYATALKFSMGHVYNAHAGDVFWAASDVGWVVGHSYIVYGPLLQGCTTVLYEGKPVRTPDAGAFWRVISEHRVNVMFTAPTAIRAIRKEDHDGLLIRNYDLHSL
;
A
#
# COMPACT_ATOMS: atom_id res chain seq x y z
N MET A 1 6.38 4.41 3.37
CA MET A 1 7.03 4.37 2.05
C MET A 1 7.77 5.67 1.77
N LEU A 2 7.10 6.78 1.52
CA LEU A 2 7.75 8.06 1.15
C LEU A 2 8.74 8.58 2.22
N ALA A 3 8.40 8.46 3.51
CA ALA A 3 9.31 8.81 4.59
C ALA A 3 10.59 7.96 4.57
N CYS A 4 10.48 6.66 4.29
CA CYS A 4 11.65 5.79 4.15
C CYS A 4 12.51 6.24 2.96
N ALA A 5 11.91 6.51 1.80
CA ALA A 5 12.64 7.01 0.64
C ALA A 5 13.37 8.33 0.95
N ARG A 6 12.72 9.25 1.71
CA ARG A 6 13.30 10.53 2.09
C ARG A 6 14.58 10.40 2.93
N ILE A 7 14.63 9.43 3.82
CA ILE A 7 15.78 9.20 4.73
C ILE A 7 16.74 8.12 4.25
N GLY A 8 16.58 7.62 3.03
CA GLY A 8 17.41 6.54 2.47
C GLY A 8 17.23 5.19 3.14
N ALA A 9 16.09 4.95 3.81
CA ALA A 9 15.79 3.67 4.44
C ALA A 9 15.07 2.74 3.45
N ILE A 10 15.54 1.49 3.35
CA ILE A 10 14.88 0.47 2.54
C ILE A 10 13.59 0.04 3.24
N HIS A 11 12.47 0.07 2.53
CA HIS A 11 11.20 -0.41 3.08
C HIS A 11 10.76 -1.73 2.43
N SER A 12 9.94 -2.48 3.16
CA SER A 12 9.25 -3.65 2.62
C SER A 12 7.80 -3.62 3.11
N VAL A 13 6.87 -3.40 2.19
CA VAL A 13 5.44 -3.38 2.52
C VAL A 13 4.88 -4.78 2.33
N VAL A 14 4.18 -5.26 3.35
CA VAL A 14 3.57 -6.59 3.37
C VAL A 14 2.06 -6.42 3.33
N PHE A 15 1.41 -7.17 2.44
CA PHE A 15 -0.04 -7.20 2.36
C PHE A 15 -0.67 -7.69 3.67
N GLY A 16 -1.63 -6.92 4.20
CA GLY A 16 -2.24 -7.19 5.51
C GLY A 16 -3.06 -8.47 5.63
N GLY A 17 -3.34 -9.14 4.50
CA GLY A 17 -4.04 -10.42 4.46
C GLY A 17 -3.13 -11.65 4.63
N PHE A 18 -1.81 -11.49 4.83
CA PHE A 18 -0.91 -12.63 5.03
C PHE A 18 -1.01 -13.22 6.45
N ALA A 19 -0.87 -14.55 6.52
CA ALA A 19 -0.77 -15.27 7.78
C ALA A 19 0.52 -14.90 8.54
N PRO A 20 0.56 -15.04 9.88
CA PRO A 20 1.75 -14.74 10.70
C PRO A 20 3.03 -15.42 10.21
N HIS A 21 2.96 -16.69 9.84
CA HIS A 21 4.10 -17.43 9.30
C HIS A 21 4.70 -16.80 8.03
N GLU A 22 3.86 -16.30 7.14
CA GLU A 22 4.29 -15.62 5.93
C GLU A 22 5.01 -14.29 6.22
N LEU A 23 4.57 -13.58 7.25
CA LEU A 23 5.24 -12.37 7.72
C LEU A 23 6.55 -12.72 8.43
N ALA A 24 6.59 -13.80 9.25
CA ALA A 24 7.79 -14.27 9.92
C ALA A 24 8.93 -14.59 8.94
N MET A 25 8.63 -15.27 7.84
CA MET A 25 9.64 -15.56 6.80
C MET A 25 10.23 -14.29 6.19
N ARG A 26 9.42 -13.25 6.00
CA ARG A 26 9.89 -11.95 5.48
C ARG A 26 10.69 -11.17 6.49
N ILE A 27 10.35 -11.27 7.78
CA ILE A 27 11.12 -10.70 8.87
C ILE A 27 12.50 -11.35 8.94
N ASP A 28 12.59 -12.67 8.81
CA ASP A 28 13.85 -13.40 8.86
C ASP A 28 14.75 -13.12 7.66
N ASP A 29 14.17 -12.91 6.47
CA ASP A 29 14.93 -12.62 5.27
C ASP A 29 15.37 -11.14 5.20
N ALA A 30 14.45 -10.20 5.40
CA ALA A 30 14.73 -8.76 5.31
C ALA A 30 15.43 -8.19 6.55
N LYS A 31 15.33 -8.85 7.69
CA LYS A 31 15.89 -8.41 8.99
C LYS A 31 15.60 -6.95 9.33
N PRO A 32 14.33 -6.54 9.35
CA PRO A 32 13.96 -5.14 9.54
C PRO A 32 14.37 -4.66 10.95
N LYS A 33 14.80 -3.39 11.04
CA LYS A 33 15.06 -2.72 12.32
C LYS A 33 13.76 -2.31 13.03
N ALA A 34 12.73 -1.99 12.24
CA ALA A 34 11.43 -1.56 12.74
C ALA A 34 10.29 -2.20 11.94
N ILE A 35 9.18 -2.46 12.62
CA ILE A 35 7.89 -2.81 12.01
C ILE A 35 6.92 -1.68 12.30
N ILE A 36 6.21 -1.22 11.26
CA ILE A 36 5.14 -0.23 11.36
C ILE A 36 3.86 -0.90 10.89
N SER A 37 2.83 -0.87 11.71
CA SER A 37 1.53 -1.47 11.39
C SER A 37 0.37 -0.62 11.92
N ALA A 38 -0.83 -0.83 11.39
CA ALA A 38 -2.04 -0.38 12.06
C ALA A 38 -2.46 -1.38 13.15
N SER A 39 -3.28 -0.94 14.07
CA SER A 39 -3.87 -1.81 15.11
C SER A 39 -4.75 -2.90 14.50
N TYR A 40 -5.52 -2.54 13.47
CA TYR A 40 -6.34 -3.47 12.71
C TYR A 40 -6.53 -2.96 11.27
N GLY A 41 -6.86 -3.90 10.37
CA GLY A 41 -7.37 -3.62 9.03
C GLY A 41 -8.88 -3.84 8.97
N ILE A 42 -9.51 -3.31 7.91
CA ILE A 42 -10.93 -3.52 7.63
C ILE A 42 -11.06 -4.38 6.38
N GLU A 43 -11.80 -5.47 6.48
CA GLU A 43 -12.17 -6.30 5.35
C GLU A 43 -13.69 -6.48 5.33
N PHE A 44 -14.35 -5.73 4.44
CA PHE A 44 -15.80 -5.53 4.41
C PHE A 44 -16.30 -4.94 5.74
N ASP A 45 -16.98 -5.75 6.53
CA ASP A 45 -17.55 -5.45 7.86
C ASP A 45 -16.69 -5.98 9.03
N LYS A 46 -15.57 -6.65 8.73
CA LYS A 46 -14.72 -7.30 9.73
C LYS A 46 -13.47 -6.50 10.03
N GLN A 47 -13.16 -6.39 11.31
CA GLN A 47 -11.85 -5.90 11.77
C GLN A 47 -10.87 -7.07 11.88
N ILE A 48 -9.74 -6.95 11.22
CA ILE A 48 -8.63 -7.92 11.27
C ILE A 48 -7.57 -7.39 12.23
N PRO A 49 -7.32 -8.01 13.38
CA PRO A 49 -6.40 -7.50 14.40
C PRO A 49 -4.95 -7.66 13.96
N TYR A 50 -4.38 -6.64 13.33
CA TYR A 50 -3.01 -6.68 12.79
C TYR A 50 -1.96 -6.79 13.90
N LYS A 51 -2.17 -6.14 15.05
CA LYS A 51 -1.20 -6.27 16.16
C LYS A 51 -0.99 -7.72 16.56
N THR A 52 -2.05 -8.48 16.74
CA THR A 52 -1.97 -9.91 17.09
C THR A 52 -1.23 -10.72 16.02
N LEU A 53 -1.45 -10.42 14.74
CA LEU A 53 -0.74 -11.08 13.64
C LEU A 53 0.75 -10.74 13.62
N VAL A 54 1.09 -9.47 13.87
CA VAL A 54 2.48 -8.99 13.94
C VAL A 54 3.21 -9.61 15.13
N ASP A 55 2.61 -9.62 16.32
CA ASP A 55 3.23 -10.19 17.50
C ASP A 55 3.52 -11.68 17.31
N ARG A 56 2.56 -12.43 16.78
CA ARG A 56 2.75 -13.85 16.48
C ARG A 56 3.82 -14.07 15.41
N ALA A 57 3.88 -13.25 14.37
CA ALA A 57 4.93 -13.34 13.36
C ALA A 57 6.31 -13.09 13.94
N ILE A 58 6.43 -12.12 14.85
CA ILE A 58 7.69 -11.84 15.56
C ILE A 58 8.07 -13.00 16.50
N GLU A 59 7.11 -13.62 17.17
CA GLU A 59 7.34 -14.81 17.98
C GLU A 59 7.89 -15.98 17.17
N GLU A 60 7.31 -16.22 15.99
CA GLU A 60 7.71 -17.30 15.07
C GLU A 60 9.05 -17.01 14.35
N SER A 61 9.44 -15.74 14.17
CA SER A 61 10.66 -15.36 13.45
C SER A 61 11.93 -15.52 14.33
N SER A 62 13.05 -15.81 13.69
CA SER A 62 14.37 -15.85 14.32
C SER A 62 14.91 -14.44 14.59
N HIS A 63 14.68 -13.50 13.66
CA HIS A 63 15.04 -12.11 13.81
C HIS A 63 13.99 -11.34 14.60
N LYS A 64 14.42 -10.51 15.56
CA LYS A 64 13.54 -9.69 16.39
C LYS A 64 13.75 -8.21 16.07
N PRO A 65 12.78 -7.53 15.46
CA PRO A 65 12.85 -6.10 15.22
C PRO A 65 12.98 -5.31 16.52
N GLY A 66 13.87 -4.31 16.54
CA GLY A 66 14.12 -3.50 17.73
C GLY A 66 12.99 -2.53 18.07
N HIS A 67 12.16 -2.19 17.10
CA HIS A 67 11.05 -1.23 17.26
C HIS A 67 9.78 -1.75 16.62
N LYS A 68 8.67 -1.60 17.33
CA LYS A 68 7.32 -1.87 16.85
C LYS A 68 6.52 -0.57 16.98
N ILE A 69 5.96 -0.09 15.87
CA ILE A 69 5.23 1.17 15.82
C ILE A 69 3.82 0.86 15.32
N PHE A 70 2.82 1.25 16.12
CA PHE A 70 1.42 0.98 15.78
C PHE A 70 0.64 2.28 15.62
N TYR A 71 -0.05 2.41 14.49
CA TYR A 71 -1.08 3.42 14.29
C TYR A 71 -2.39 2.88 14.88
N GLN A 72 -2.87 3.51 15.95
CA GLN A 72 -4.10 3.12 16.63
C GLN A 72 -5.29 3.77 15.90
N ARG A 73 -6.05 2.96 15.16
CA ARG A 73 -7.21 3.43 14.38
C ARG A 73 -8.39 3.86 15.27
N GLN A 74 -8.49 3.26 16.47
CA GLN A 74 -9.43 3.67 17.53
C GLN A 74 -8.63 3.86 18.81
N LYS A 75 -8.72 5.04 19.41
CA LYS A 75 -7.95 5.39 20.61
C LYS A 75 -8.49 4.77 21.89
N ASP A 76 -9.65 4.12 21.85
CA ASP A 76 -10.32 3.54 23.02
C ASP A 76 -9.69 2.22 23.48
N PHE A 77 -8.78 1.66 22.71
CA PHE A 77 -8.06 0.43 23.00
C PHE A 77 -6.56 0.68 23.04
N ASP A 78 -6.00 0.79 24.22
CA ASP A 78 -4.53 0.74 24.36
C ASP A 78 -4.06 -0.69 24.07
N ILE A 79 -3.52 -0.89 22.88
CA ILE A 79 -3.01 -2.18 22.44
C ILE A 79 -1.51 -2.37 22.72
N LEU A 80 -0.85 -1.31 23.25
CA LEU A 80 0.59 -1.32 23.48
C LEU A 80 0.88 -2.00 24.81
N THR A 81 1.64 -3.08 24.77
CA THR A 81 1.95 -3.90 25.95
C THR A 81 3.45 -4.06 26.21
N GLY A 82 4.30 -3.68 25.26
CA GLY A 82 5.73 -3.90 25.30
C GLY A 82 6.57 -2.61 25.35
N SER A 83 7.72 -2.66 26.02
CA SER A 83 8.65 -1.53 26.12
C SER A 83 9.26 -1.08 24.78
N THR A 84 9.25 -1.96 23.77
CA THR A 84 9.70 -1.68 22.40
C THR A 84 8.59 -1.19 21.48
N GLU A 85 7.36 -1.10 21.98
CA GLU A 85 6.19 -0.66 21.25
C GLU A 85 5.99 0.84 21.42
N ARG A 86 5.58 1.50 20.34
CA ARG A 86 5.30 2.94 20.33
C ARG A 86 4.04 3.22 19.56
N ASP A 87 3.27 4.19 20.03
CA ASP A 87 2.16 4.77 19.27
C ASP A 87 2.73 5.65 18.15
N PHE A 88 2.23 5.47 16.94
CA PHE A 88 2.60 6.28 15.77
C PHE A 88 2.37 7.78 16.05
N ASP A 89 1.26 8.14 16.67
CA ASP A 89 0.92 9.53 16.99
C ASP A 89 1.91 10.14 17.98
N SER A 90 2.49 9.34 18.89
CA SER A 90 3.47 9.83 19.87
C SER A 90 4.81 10.24 19.24
N ILE A 91 5.13 9.71 18.04
CA ILE A 91 6.38 10.01 17.33
C ILE A 91 6.17 10.94 16.12
N TYR A 92 4.93 11.20 15.73
CA TYR A 92 4.61 12.00 14.53
C TYR A 92 5.04 13.47 14.64
N HIS A 93 5.12 14.01 15.85
CA HIS A 93 5.46 15.40 16.13
C HIS A 93 6.94 15.65 16.43
N THR A 94 7.80 14.71 16.10
CA THR A 94 9.26 14.91 16.22
C THR A 94 9.80 15.82 15.12
N ALA A 95 11.04 16.29 15.30
CA ALA A 95 11.68 17.17 14.32
C ALA A 95 11.73 16.54 12.92
N GLU A 96 11.56 17.35 11.88
CA GLU A 96 11.62 16.92 10.50
C GLU A 96 13.00 16.36 10.13
N ALA A 97 13.03 15.18 9.53
CA ALA A 97 14.24 14.62 8.96
C ALA A 97 14.56 15.27 7.60
N GLY A 98 15.81 15.67 7.42
CA GLY A 98 16.32 16.14 6.11
C GLY A 98 16.21 15.06 5.03
N CYS A 99 16.26 15.47 3.78
CA CYS A 99 16.37 14.55 2.65
C CYS A 99 17.80 14.02 2.55
N VAL A 100 17.95 12.70 2.49
CA VAL A 100 19.25 12.04 2.30
C VAL A 100 19.48 11.82 0.80
N PRO A 101 20.56 12.34 0.21
CA PRO A 101 20.92 12.05 -1.17
C PRO A 101 21.24 10.56 -1.33
N MET A 102 20.65 9.93 -2.36
CA MET A 102 20.86 8.52 -2.69
C MET A 102 21.44 8.38 -4.09
N LEU A 103 22.28 7.36 -4.29
CA LEU A 103 22.70 7.00 -5.64
C LEU A 103 21.53 6.36 -6.40
N SER A 104 21.52 6.49 -7.71
CA SER A 104 20.49 5.87 -8.56
C SER A 104 20.41 4.35 -8.42
N THR A 105 21.52 3.71 -8.07
CA THR A 105 21.66 2.27 -7.87
C THR A 105 21.37 1.81 -6.44
N ASP A 106 21.18 2.75 -5.50
CA ASP A 106 20.87 2.38 -4.13
C ASP A 106 19.47 1.74 -4.02
N PRO A 107 19.29 0.73 -3.16
CA PRO A 107 18.02 0.06 -3.01
C PRO A 107 16.96 0.97 -2.36
N LEU A 108 15.78 1.01 -2.95
CA LEU A 108 14.61 1.75 -2.46
C LEU A 108 13.70 0.88 -1.61
N TYR A 109 13.36 -0.31 -2.11
CA TYR A 109 12.49 -1.24 -1.40
C TYR A 109 12.73 -2.70 -1.76
N ILE A 110 12.23 -3.59 -0.90
CA ILE A 110 12.13 -5.02 -1.13
C ILE A 110 10.66 -5.39 -1.21
N LEU A 111 10.25 -6.02 -2.32
CA LEU A 111 8.90 -6.54 -2.48
C LEU A 111 8.94 -8.04 -2.70
N TYR A 112 8.23 -8.78 -1.85
CA TYR A 112 8.18 -10.23 -1.90
C TYR A 112 7.09 -10.72 -2.86
N THR A 113 7.48 -11.64 -3.73
CA THR A 113 6.57 -12.36 -4.61
C THR A 113 6.46 -13.82 -4.17
N SER A 114 5.35 -14.49 -4.54
CA SER A 114 5.19 -15.92 -4.34
C SER A 114 6.25 -16.66 -5.18
N GLY A 115 7.22 -17.27 -4.49
CA GLY A 115 8.25 -18.08 -5.16
C GLY A 115 7.68 -19.42 -5.64
N THR A 116 8.16 -19.92 -6.79
CA THR A 116 7.82 -21.26 -7.31
C THR A 116 8.27 -22.41 -6.39
N THR A 117 9.16 -22.12 -5.44
CA THR A 117 9.72 -23.08 -4.46
C THR A 117 9.05 -23.02 -3.08
N GLY A 118 7.94 -22.30 -2.95
CA GLY A 118 7.25 -22.12 -1.66
C GLY A 118 7.87 -21.07 -0.72
N LYS A 119 9.11 -20.62 -0.99
CA LYS A 119 9.73 -19.52 -0.23
C LYS A 119 9.50 -18.19 -0.94
N PRO A 120 9.13 -17.13 -0.20
CA PRO A 120 9.02 -15.79 -0.77
C PRO A 120 10.36 -15.33 -1.38
N LYS A 121 10.30 -14.71 -2.57
CA LYS A 121 11.47 -14.10 -3.21
C LYS A 121 11.39 -12.59 -3.06
N GLY A 122 12.38 -11.99 -2.37
CA GLY A 122 12.51 -10.54 -2.23
C GLY A 122 13.12 -9.94 -3.50
N ILE A 123 12.34 -9.12 -4.21
CA ILE A 123 12.80 -8.35 -5.36
C ILE A 123 13.19 -6.97 -4.87
N ILE A 124 14.45 -6.59 -5.10
CA ILE A 124 14.96 -5.27 -4.77
C ILE A 124 14.74 -4.34 -5.96
N ARG A 125 14.24 -3.14 -5.70
CA ARG A 125 14.17 -2.04 -6.66
C ARG A 125 15.11 -0.93 -6.23
N ASP A 126 15.84 -0.38 -7.18
CA ASP A 126 16.69 0.79 -6.99
C ASP A 126 15.91 2.11 -7.11
N HIS A 127 16.55 3.22 -6.76
CA HIS A 127 15.94 4.54 -6.86
C HIS A 127 15.83 5.02 -8.32
N GLY A 128 16.92 5.01 -9.08
CA GLY A 128 17.00 5.66 -10.36
C GLY A 128 16.33 4.89 -11.49
N GLY A 129 16.62 3.60 -11.63
CA GLY A 129 16.01 2.75 -12.66
C GLY A 129 14.50 2.67 -12.49
N TYR A 130 14.04 2.51 -11.25
CA TYR A 130 12.61 2.46 -10.95
C TYR A 130 11.91 3.79 -11.24
N ALA A 131 12.48 4.93 -10.80
CA ALA A 131 11.92 6.25 -11.08
C ALA A 131 11.82 6.53 -12.59
N THR A 132 12.87 6.17 -13.35
CA THR A 132 12.90 6.31 -14.82
C THR A 132 11.81 5.51 -15.50
N ALA A 133 11.66 4.23 -15.11
CA ALA A 133 10.64 3.35 -15.67
C ALA A 133 9.21 3.85 -15.35
N LEU A 134 8.98 4.33 -14.13
CA LEU A 134 7.69 4.88 -13.75
C LEU A 134 7.38 6.18 -14.48
N LYS A 135 8.33 7.10 -14.56
CA LYS A 135 8.14 8.36 -15.31
C LYS A 135 7.81 8.11 -16.77
N PHE A 136 8.52 7.15 -17.40
CA PHE A 136 8.24 6.74 -18.76
C PHE A 136 6.83 6.13 -18.90
N SER A 137 6.47 5.18 -18.04
CA SER A 137 5.17 4.51 -18.14
C SER A 137 4.00 5.45 -17.85
N MET A 138 4.12 6.37 -16.90
CA MET A 138 3.06 7.34 -16.61
C MET A 138 2.75 8.21 -17.83
N GLY A 139 3.76 8.72 -18.52
CA GLY A 139 3.56 9.58 -19.70
C GLY A 139 3.17 8.79 -20.95
N HIS A 140 3.84 7.66 -21.24
CA HIS A 140 3.74 7.01 -22.54
C HIS A 140 2.73 5.84 -22.58
N VAL A 141 2.48 5.18 -21.44
CA VAL A 141 1.53 4.07 -21.36
C VAL A 141 0.17 4.54 -20.87
N TYR A 142 0.16 5.34 -19.80
CA TYR A 142 -1.08 5.83 -19.21
C TYR A 142 -1.53 7.21 -19.73
N ASN A 143 -0.69 7.88 -20.53
CA ASN A 143 -0.95 9.24 -21.02
C ASN A 143 -1.33 10.22 -19.90
N ALA A 144 -0.75 10.04 -18.73
CA ALA A 144 -1.03 10.84 -17.54
C ALA A 144 -0.13 12.08 -17.51
N HIS A 145 -0.69 13.23 -17.15
CA HIS A 145 -0.02 14.52 -17.11
C HIS A 145 -0.03 15.11 -15.70
N ALA A 146 0.86 16.07 -15.46
CA ALA A 146 0.85 16.79 -14.19
C ALA A 146 -0.50 17.50 -13.98
N GLY A 147 -1.09 17.32 -12.79
CA GLY A 147 -2.41 17.82 -12.44
C GLY A 147 -3.55 16.83 -12.62
N ASP A 148 -3.36 15.75 -13.38
CA ASP A 148 -4.36 14.68 -13.49
C ASP A 148 -4.58 13.98 -12.16
N VAL A 149 -5.78 13.44 -11.98
CA VAL A 149 -6.11 12.53 -10.89
C VAL A 149 -5.97 11.09 -11.39
N PHE A 150 -4.98 10.40 -10.85
CA PHE A 150 -4.68 9.01 -11.19
C PHE A 150 -5.13 8.08 -10.06
N TRP A 151 -5.87 7.05 -10.40
CA TRP A 151 -6.30 6.03 -9.45
C TRP A 151 -5.93 4.61 -9.88
N ALA A 152 -4.97 4.03 -9.19
CA ALA A 152 -4.77 2.58 -9.26
C ALA A 152 -5.61 1.91 -8.17
N ALA A 153 -6.71 1.28 -8.58
CA ALA A 153 -7.59 0.53 -7.67
C ALA A 153 -6.96 -0.82 -7.32
N SER A 154 -5.90 -0.77 -6.52
CA SER A 154 -5.07 -1.89 -6.08
C SER A 154 -4.66 -1.69 -4.63
N ASP A 155 -3.86 -2.60 -4.10
CA ASP A 155 -3.32 -2.52 -2.74
C ASP A 155 -1.83 -2.14 -2.77
N VAL A 156 -1.40 -1.29 -1.83
CA VAL A 156 0.00 -0.85 -1.72
C VAL A 156 0.98 -1.98 -1.41
N GLY A 157 0.53 -3.10 -0.90
CA GLY A 157 1.33 -4.31 -0.67
C GLY A 157 1.73 -5.07 -1.94
N TRP A 158 1.21 -4.66 -3.12
CA TRP A 158 1.56 -5.25 -4.41
C TRP A 158 2.41 -4.31 -5.26
N VAL A 159 3.08 -4.86 -6.28
CA VAL A 159 3.92 -4.06 -7.19
C VAL A 159 3.14 -2.97 -7.91
N VAL A 160 1.89 -3.22 -8.25
CA VAL A 160 0.99 -2.22 -8.87
C VAL A 160 0.75 -1.07 -7.89
N GLY A 161 0.52 -1.36 -6.61
CA GLY A 161 0.30 -0.35 -5.59
C GLY A 161 1.54 0.50 -5.33
N HIS A 162 2.73 -0.12 -5.21
CA HIS A 162 3.99 0.63 -5.12
C HIS A 162 4.16 1.56 -6.31
N SER A 163 3.99 1.02 -7.51
CA SER A 163 4.26 1.74 -8.77
C SER A 163 3.23 2.82 -9.06
N TYR A 164 1.94 2.52 -8.91
CA TYR A 164 0.88 3.33 -9.50
C TYR A 164 -0.15 3.87 -8.49
N ILE A 165 0.00 3.54 -7.19
CA ILE A 165 -0.66 4.32 -6.13
C ILE A 165 0.33 5.35 -5.57
N VAL A 166 1.61 4.98 -5.34
CA VAL A 166 2.54 5.81 -4.60
C VAL A 166 3.52 6.53 -5.52
N TYR A 167 4.45 5.82 -6.15
CA TYR A 167 5.61 6.46 -6.77
C TYR A 167 5.33 7.08 -8.14
N GLY A 168 4.70 6.37 -9.05
CA GLY A 168 4.47 6.82 -10.42
C GLY A 168 3.65 8.11 -10.52
N PRO A 169 2.44 8.17 -9.95
CA PRO A 169 1.62 9.38 -10.01
C PRO A 169 2.32 10.60 -9.40
N LEU A 170 2.96 10.44 -8.25
CA LEU A 170 3.65 11.55 -7.58
C LEU A 170 4.87 12.03 -8.37
N LEU A 171 5.64 11.12 -8.98
CA LEU A 171 6.75 11.49 -9.90
C LEU A 171 6.25 12.19 -11.15
N GLN A 172 5.06 11.87 -11.62
CA GLN A 172 4.45 12.51 -12.78
C GLN A 172 3.88 13.90 -12.46
N GLY A 173 3.60 14.18 -11.19
CA GLY A 173 2.92 15.40 -10.73
C GLY A 173 1.39 15.25 -10.72
N CYS A 174 0.90 14.01 -10.69
CA CYS A 174 -0.51 13.71 -10.56
C CYS A 174 -0.97 13.72 -9.10
N THR A 175 -2.26 13.96 -8.90
CA THR A 175 -2.94 13.57 -7.66
C THR A 175 -3.16 12.07 -7.69
N THR A 176 -2.88 11.38 -6.59
CA THR A 176 -3.17 9.94 -6.47
C THR A 176 -4.31 9.69 -5.50
N VAL A 177 -5.16 8.71 -5.82
CA VAL A 177 -6.25 8.27 -4.94
C VAL A 177 -5.80 7.03 -4.18
N LEU A 178 -5.85 7.10 -2.84
CA LEU A 178 -5.67 5.97 -1.95
C LEU A 178 -7.02 5.55 -1.39
N TYR A 179 -7.47 4.34 -1.76
CA TYR A 179 -8.80 3.85 -1.46
C TYR A 179 -8.74 2.56 -0.64
N GLU A 180 -9.32 2.56 0.55
CA GLU A 180 -9.36 1.38 1.42
C GLU A 180 -10.50 0.40 1.07
N GLY A 181 -11.48 0.82 0.27
CA GLY A 181 -12.64 -0.01 -0.08
C GLY A 181 -12.34 -1.15 -1.05
N LYS A 182 -13.37 -1.89 -1.36
CA LYS A 182 -13.37 -3.00 -2.34
C LYS A 182 -14.23 -2.63 -3.56
N PRO A 183 -14.12 -3.34 -4.69
CA PRO A 183 -14.94 -3.05 -5.88
C PRO A 183 -16.43 -3.32 -5.67
N VAL A 184 -16.77 -4.14 -4.67
CA VAL A 184 -18.14 -4.51 -4.28
C VAL A 184 -18.27 -4.47 -2.76
N ARG A 185 -19.51 -4.36 -2.25
CA ARG A 185 -19.83 -4.35 -0.81
C ARG A 185 -19.19 -3.21 0.01
N THR A 186 -18.85 -2.09 -0.65
CA THR A 186 -18.30 -0.90 0.04
C THR A 186 -18.90 0.41 -0.48
N PRO A 187 -20.21 0.63 -0.41
CA PRO A 187 -21.24 -0.27 0.12
C PRO A 187 -21.81 -1.27 -0.89
N ASP A 188 -21.63 -1.05 -2.19
CA ASP A 188 -22.21 -1.83 -3.30
C ASP A 188 -21.27 -1.91 -4.51
N ALA A 189 -21.72 -2.43 -5.64
CA ALA A 189 -20.95 -2.53 -6.88
C ALA A 189 -20.77 -1.19 -7.60
N GLY A 190 -21.37 -0.11 -7.13
CA GLY A 190 -21.16 1.26 -7.62
C GLY A 190 -19.96 1.97 -6.99
N ALA A 191 -19.28 1.33 -6.04
CA ALA A 191 -18.18 1.94 -5.26
C ALA A 191 -17.10 2.58 -6.14
N PHE A 192 -16.66 1.89 -7.20
CA PHE A 192 -15.62 2.41 -8.10
C PHE A 192 -16.10 3.61 -8.91
N TRP A 193 -17.32 3.57 -9.38
CA TRP A 193 -17.93 4.67 -10.14
C TRP A 193 -18.11 5.92 -9.27
N ARG A 194 -18.47 5.73 -7.99
CA ARG A 194 -18.53 6.81 -7.00
C ARG A 194 -17.17 7.46 -6.81
N VAL A 195 -16.10 6.69 -6.59
CA VAL A 195 -14.74 7.23 -6.41
C VAL A 195 -14.29 8.03 -7.64
N ILE A 196 -14.55 7.52 -8.85
CA ILE A 196 -14.22 8.22 -10.09
C ILE A 196 -14.96 9.57 -10.15
N SER A 197 -16.26 9.56 -9.89
CA SER A 197 -17.11 10.76 -9.93
C SER A 197 -16.72 11.79 -8.88
N GLU A 198 -16.59 11.37 -7.61
CA GLU A 198 -16.28 12.27 -6.47
C GLU A 198 -14.89 12.89 -6.58
N HIS A 199 -13.90 12.14 -7.04
CA HIS A 199 -12.51 12.61 -7.15
C HIS A 199 -12.12 13.07 -8.55
N ARG A 200 -13.03 13.04 -9.52
CA ARG A 200 -12.78 13.42 -10.90
C ARG A 200 -11.55 12.72 -11.48
N VAL A 201 -11.53 11.41 -11.35
CA VAL A 201 -10.43 10.58 -11.82
C VAL A 201 -10.27 10.67 -13.33
N ASN A 202 -9.07 11.00 -13.81
CA ASN A 202 -8.74 11.09 -15.23
C ASN A 202 -8.23 9.75 -15.79
N VAL A 203 -7.51 9.00 -14.97
CA VAL A 203 -6.97 7.70 -15.36
C VAL A 203 -7.24 6.68 -14.26
N MET A 204 -7.91 5.58 -14.62
CA MET A 204 -8.14 4.46 -13.71
C MET A 204 -7.34 3.24 -14.18
N PHE A 205 -6.56 2.67 -13.26
CA PHE A 205 -5.88 1.40 -13.45
C PHE A 205 -6.42 0.36 -12.48
N THR A 206 -6.95 -0.75 -12.97
CA THR A 206 -7.53 -1.81 -12.12
C THR A 206 -7.29 -3.20 -12.70
N ALA A 207 -7.54 -4.22 -11.89
CA ALA A 207 -7.45 -5.61 -12.33
C ALA A 207 -8.76 -6.08 -13.00
N PRO A 208 -8.69 -6.93 -14.04
CA PRO A 208 -9.90 -7.50 -14.67
C PRO A 208 -10.81 -8.23 -13.67
N THR A 209 -10.25 -8.79 -12.60
CA THR A 209 -11.03 -9.47 -11.55
C THR A 209 -11.95 -8.52 -10.79
N ALA A 210 -11.54 -7.26 -10.59
CA ALA A 210 -12.38 -6.24 -9.96
C ALA A 210 -13.60 -5.91 -10.83
N ILE A 211 -13.39 -5.71 -12.13
CA ILE A 211 -14.49 -5.45 -13.08
C ILE A 211 -15.43 -6.65 -13.17
N ARG A 212 -14.89 -7.88 -13.16
CA ARG A 212 -15.74 -9.09 -13.14
C ARG A 212 -16.56 -9.20 -11.87
N ALA A 213 -16.01 -8.80 -10.72
CA ALA A 213 -16.75 -8.79 -9.45
C ALA A 213 -17.89 -7.77 -9.50
N ILE A 214 -17.64 -6.56 -9.99
CA ILE A 214 -18.67 -5.53 -10.20
C ILE A 214 -19.77 -6.06 -11.13
N ARG A 215 -19.41 -6.60 -12.30
CA ARG A 215 -20.37 -7.14 -13.27
C ARG A 215 -21.21 -8.28 -12.71
N LYS A 216 -20.67 -9.07 -11.79
CA LYS A 216 -21.42 -10.17 -11.15
C LYS A 216 -22.54 -9.65 -10.26
N GLU A 217 -22.36 -8.51 -9.59
CA GLU A 217 -23.36 -7.91 -8.69
C GLU A 217 -24.25 -6.88 -9.42
N ASP A 218 -23.72 -6.20 -10.45
CA ASP A 218 -24.44 -5.24 -11.30
C ASP A 218 -24.35 -5.68 -12.77
N HIS A 219 -25.08 -6.75 -13.10
CA HIS A 219 -25.01 -7.40 -14.42
C HIS A 219 -25.36 -6.47 -15.57
N ASP A 220 -26.36 -5.60 -15.37
CA ASP A 220 -26.89 -4.70 -16.40
C ASP A 220 -26.23 -3.31 -16.36
N GLY A 221 -25.27 -3.09 -15.47
CA GLY A 221 -24.58 -1.81 -15.34
C GLY A 221 -25.49 -0.67 -14.93
N LEU A 222 -26.45 -0.91 -14.04
CA LEU A 222 -27.39 0.12 -13.62
C LEU A 222 -26.76 1.14 -12.69
N LEU A 223 -25.85 0.68 -11.81
CA LEU A 223 -25.21 1.55 -10.81
C LEU A 223 -24.27 2.57 -11.46
N ILE A 224 -23.58 2.22 -12.56
CA ILE A 224 -22.68 3.16 -13.24
C ILE A 224 -23.42 4.42 -13.76
N ARG A 225 -24.70 4.30 -14.06
CA ARG A 225 -25.53 5.40 -14.59
C ARG A 225 -25.81 6.50 -13.56
N ASN A 226 -25.57 6.20 -12.27
CA ASN A 226 -25.81 7.14 -11.17
C ASN A 226 -24.63 8.11 -10.97
N TYR A 227 -23.53 7.95 -11.72
CA TYR A 227 -22.30 8.69 -11.48
C TYR A 227 -21.81 9.42 -12.74
N ASP A 228 -21.29 10.61 -12.55
CA ASP A 228 -20.64 11.38 -13.60
C ASP A 228 -19.19 10.87 -13.82
N LEU A 229 -18.93 10.32 -14.99
CA LEU A 229 -17.63 9.75 -15.36
C LEU A 229 -16.94 10.54 -16.48
N HIS A 230 -17.35 11.78 -16.75
CA HIS A 230 -16.79 12.58 -17.84
C HIS A 230 -15.31 12.91 -17.70
N SER A 231 -14.76 12.76 -16.49
CA SER A 231 -13.33 13.01 -16.25
C SER A 231 -12.42 11.84 -16.67
N LEU A 232 -12.97 10.63 -16.82
CA LEU A 232 -12.22 9.41 -17.10
C LEU A 232 -11.80 9.29 -18.57
#